data_da9bed01695314c1267330b519f1488d
#
_entry.id   da9bed01695314c1267330b519f1488d
#
_cell.length_a   1.000
_cell.length_b   1.000
_cell.length_c   1.000
_cell.angle_alpha   90.00
_cell.angle_beta   90.00
_cell.angle_gamma   90.00
#
_symmetry.space_group_name_H-M   'P 1'
#
loop_
_entity.id
_entity.type
_entity.pdbx_description
1 polymer ?
#
loop_
_entity_poly.entity_id
_entity_poly.type
_entity_poly.pdbx_seq_one_letter_code
_entity_poly.pdbx_strand_id
1 'polypeptide(L)'
;MAIPADIANALYGAWRLARLDRGGLAFFDHGETAFWRSFRAAFIAYPAFLLLLPLGPGDSGTTDWVRVLLVETIAYVIGWTAFPLVILPVTRILGRESLWLDFIIVYNWSQVLQYGAILAIIAVSLSGLAPPVLQGGLLYLAYLAVFAYEGFIARIVLNISWPAAGMIVLIDFVLGRLISVTAESLH
;
A
#
# COMPACT_ATOMS: atom_id res chain seq x y z
N MET A 1 26.12 -3.37 1.82
CA MET A 1 25.56 -2.83 0.56
C MET A 1 24.81 -1.56 0.91
N ALA A 2 25.21 -0.40 0.39
CA ALA A 2 24.55 0.87 0.72
C ALA A 2 23.21 0.96 -0.02
N ILE A 3 22.17 1.42 0.69
CA ILE A 3 20.86 1.69 0.07
C ILE A 3 21.05 2.87 -0.90
N PRO A 4 20.59 2.78 -2.16
CA PRO A 4 20.63 3.91 -3.08
C PRO A 4 19.94 5.14 -2.49
N ALA A 5 20.52 6.33 -2.69
CA ALA A 5 20.06 7.57 -2.07
C ALA A 5 18.61 7.92 -2.45
N ASP A 6 18.18 7.60 -3.68
CA ASP A 6 16.81 7.77 -4.17
C ASP A 6 15.79 6.95 -3.34
N ILE A 7 16.11 5.70 -3.01
CA ILE A 7 15.28 4.84 -2.17
C ILE A 7 15.21 5.38 -0.74
N ALA A 8 16.37 5.73 -0.16
CA ALA A 8 16.41 6.26 1.20
C ALA A 8 15.62 7.56 1.34
N ASN A 9 15.76 8.47 0.38
CA ASN A 9 15.01 9.73 0.33
C ASN A 9 13.50 9.48 0.22
N ALA A 10 13.07 8.61 -0.70
CA ALA A 10 11.65 8.32 -0.89
C ALA A 10 11.02 7.67 0.36
N LEU A 11 11.71 6.72 1.00
CA LEU A 11 11.25 6.12 2.27
C LEU A 11 11.20 7.14 3.40
N TYR A 12 12.18 8.05 3.48
CA TYR A 12 12.17 9.13 4.46
C TYR A 12 11.02 10.11 4.20
N GLY A 13 10.77 10.46 2.93
CA GLY A 13 9.62 11.26 2.52
C GLY A 13 8.30 10.62 2.93
N ALA A 14 8.11 9.33 2.62
CA ALA A 14 6.94 8.55 3.01
C ALA A 14 6.76 8.51 4.55
N TRP A 15 7.85 8.32 5.30
CA TRP A 15 7.81 8.39 6.78
C TRP A 15 7.37 9.76 7.30
N ARG A 16 7.86 10.87 6.72
CA ARG A 16 7.39 12.21 7.09
C ARG A 16 5.90 12.38 6.82
N LEU A 17 5.43 11.92 5.65
CA LEU A 17 4.02 11.96 5.31
C LEU A 17 3.16 11.12 6.27
N ALA A 18 3.64 9.97 6.74
CA ALA A 18 2.95 9.15 7.75
C ALA A 18 2.79 9.89 9.10
N ARG A 19 3.64 10.88 9.35
CA ARG A 19 3.53 11.82 10.49
C ARG A 19 2.71 13.06 10.15
N LEU A 20 1.97 13.06 9.04
CA LEU A 20 1.19 14.18 8.51
C LEU A 20 2.02 15.44 8.18
N ASP A 21 3.33 15.27 7.99
CA ASP A 21 4.24 16.35 7.62
C ASP A 21 4.32 16.44 6.08
N ARG A 22 3.65 17.46 5.53
CA ARG A 22 3.64 17.76 4.08
C ARG A 22 5.04 18.01 3.48
N GLY A 23 6.00 18.43 4.31
CA GLY A 23 7.39 18.60 3.88
C GLY A 23 8.05 17.30 3.41
N GLY A 24 7.42 16.14 3.67
CA GLY A 24 7.83 14.86 3.11
C GLY A 24 7.80 14.81 1.58
N LEU A 25 6.94 15.60 0.92
CA LEU A 25 6.85 15.64 -0.54
C LEU A 25 8.15 16.08 -1.23
N ALA A 26 8.97 16.91 -0.59
CA ALA A 26 10.23 17.38 -1.14
C ALA A 26 11.33 16.29 -1.31
N PHE A 27 11.07 15.07 -0.81
CA PHE A 27 12.01 13.94 -0.87
C PHE A 27 11.73 12.97 -2.01
N PHE A 28 10.68 13.20 -2.79
CA PHE A 28 10.36 12.36 -3.94
C PHE A 28 10.87 13.00 -5.22
N ASP A 29 11.46 12.19 -6.08
CA ASP A 29 11.76 12.57 -7.45
C ASP A 29 10.46 12.70 -8.25
N HIS A 30 10.50 13.47 -9.37
CA HIS A 30 9.37 13.73 -10.22
C HIS A 30 9.56 13.20 -11.64
N GLY A 31 8.45 13.09 -12.37
CA GLY A 31 8.44 12.76 -13.78
C GLY A 31 8.49 11.27 -14.08
N GLU A 32 8.53 10.93 -15.37
CA GLU A 32 8.34 9.56 -15.87
C GLU A 32 9.41 8.58 -15.36
N THR A 33 10.66 8.99 -15.32
CA THR A 33 11.75 8.14 -14.80
C THR A 33 11.55 7.79 -13.32
N ALA A 34 11.12 8.76 -12.51
CA ALA A 34 10.80 8.54 -11.10
C ALA A 34 9.58 7.63 -10.93
N PHE A 35 8.56 7.79 -11.80
CA PHE A 35 7.40 6.92 -11.85
C PHE A 35 7.81 5.45 -12.04
N TRP A 36 8.59 5.12 -13.06
CA TRP A 36 9.03 3.75 -13.27
C TRP A 36 9.93 3.22 -12.14
N ARG A 37 10.78 4.09 -11.57
CA ARG A 37 11.60 3.72 -10.41
C ARG A 37 10.78 3.45 -9.16
N SER A 38 9.62 4.08 -8.99
CA SER A 38 8.78 3.89 -7.82
C SER A 38 8.25 2.47 -7.68
N PHE A 39 8.14 1.69 -8.78
CA PHE A 39 7.77 0.28 -8.72
C PHE A 39 8.83 -0.61 -8.03
N ARG A 40 10.03 -0.10 -7.76
CA ARG A 40 10.99 -0.79 -6.86
C ARG A 40 10.42 -0.98 -5.46
N ALA A 41 9.50 -0.12 -5.04
CA ALA A 41 8.78 -0.26 -3.78
C ALA A 41 8.07 -1.62 -3.68
N ALA A 42 7.52 -2.14 -4.80
CA ALA A 42 6.91 -3.46 -4.83
C ALA A 42 7.91 -4.57 -4.46
N PHE A 43 9.12 -4.51 -4.97
CA PHE A 43 10.14 -5.51 -4.63
C PHE A 43 10.58 -5.42 -3.16
N ILE A 44 10.59 -4.21 -2.59
CA ILE A 44 10.94 -3.99 -1.18
C ILE A 44 9.80 -4.44 -0.25
N ALA A 45 8.55 -4.23 -0.64
CA ALA A 45 7.37 -4.64 0.13
C ALA A 45 7.07 -6.15 0.00
N TYR A 46 7.53 -6.82 -1.08
CA TYR A 46 7.21 -8.22 -1.35
C TYR A 46 7.57 -9.20 -0.23
N PRO A 47 8.75 -9.12 0.43
CA PRO A 47 9.04 -9.99 1.58
C PRO A 47 8.04 -9.83 2.73
N ALA A 48 7.59 -8.59 3.01
CA ALA A 48 6.56 -8.36 4.02
C ALA A 48 5.22 -8.97 3.60
N PHE A 49 4.83 -8.83 2.33
CA PHE A 49 3.66 -9.49 1.75
C PHE A 49 3.73 -11.01 1.92
N LEU A 50 4.85 -11.66 1.59
CA LEU A 50 5.03 -13.10 1.76
C LEU A 50 4.87 -13.55 3.22
N LEU A 51 5.34 -12.75 4.18
CA LEU A 51 5.20 -13.05 5.61
C LEU A 51 3.74 -12.92 6.09
N LEU A 52 2.90 -12.17 5.39
CA LEU A 52 1.49 -11.99 5.71
C LEU A 52 0.59 -13.09 5.13
N LEU A 53 1.00 -13.76 4.04
CA LEU A 53 0.21 -14.81 3.37
C LEU A 53 -0.26 -15.94 4.30
N PRO A 54 0.59 -16.54 5.17
CA PRO A 54 0.18 -17.65 6.03
C PRO A 54 -0.82 -17.23 7.12
N LEU A 55 -1.04 -15.91 7.29
CA LEU A 55 -1.89 -15.34 8.34
C LEU A 55 -3.30 -15.05 7.83
N GLY A 56 -3.53 -15.21 6.52
CA GLY A 56 -4.85 -15.13 5.91
C GLY A 56 -5.72 -16.35 6.28
N PRO A 57 -7.03 -16.32 5.96
CA PRO A 57 -7.93 -17.46 6.15
C PRO A 57 -7.48 -18.62 5.23
N GLY A 58 -6.61 -19.47 5.73
CA GLY A 58 -6.15 -20.68 5.05
C GLY A 58 -7.01 -21.88 5.42
N ASP A 59 -7.32 -22.70 4.44
CA ASP A 59 -8.04 -23.96 4.67
C ASP A 59 -7.12 -24.99 5.36
N SER A 60 -7.66 -25.71 6.31
CA SER A 60 -6.92 -26.63 7.17
C SER A 60 -6.69 -27.97 6.45
N GLY A 61 -5.48 -28.20 5.95
CA GLY A 61 -4.97 -29.55 5.84
C GLY A 61 -4.55 -30.08 4.47
N THR A 62 -4.96 -29.50 3.33
CA THR A 62 -4.59 -29.98 1.97
C THR A 62 -4.15 -28.85 1.02
N THR A 63 -3.79 -27.70 1.56
CA THR A 63 -3.49 -26.52 0.78
C THR A 63 -2.21 -26.72 -0.05
N ASP A 64 -2.32 -26.63 -1.36
CA ASP A 64 -1.18 -26.58 -2.26
C ASP A 64 -0.50 -25.19 -2.17
N TRP A 65 0.48 -25.09 -1.27
CA TRP A 65 1.21 -23.83 -1.03
C TRP A 65 1.92 -23.28 -2.27
N VAL A 66 2.26 -24.13 -3.22
CA VAL A 66 2.87 -23.67 -4.48
C VAL A 66 1.81 -22.91 -5.29
N ARG A 67 0.60 -23.44 -5.36
CA ARG A 67 -0.53 -22.80 -6.05
C ARG A 67 -0.90 -21.49 -5.37
N VAL A 68 -1.06 -21.49 -4.04
CA VAL A 68 -1.35 -20.27 -3.26
C VAL A 68 -0.28 -19.22 -3.52
N LEU A 69 1.00 -19.57 -3.40
CA LEU A 69 2.10 -18.63 -3.62
C LEU A 69 2.08 -18.04 -5.04
N LEU A 70 1.82 -18.85 -6.05
CA LEU A 70 1.75 -18.39 -7.44
C LEU A 70 0.57 -17.45 -7.66
N VAL A 71 -0.63 -17.85 -7.23
CA VAL A 71 -1.86 -17.06 -7.40
C VAL A 71 -1.74 -15.72 -6.67
N GLU A 72 -1.31 -15.74 -5.42
CA GLU A 72 -1.17 -14.54 -4.60
C GLU A 72 -0.05 -13.62 -5.10
N THR A 73 1.05 -14.18 -5.63
CA THR A 73 2.10 -13.36 -6.28
C THR A 73 1.56 -12.67 -7.54
N ILE A 74 0.77 -13.37 -8.34
CA ILE A 74 0.12 -12.77 -9.52
C ILE A 74 -0.85 -11.66 -9.08
N ALA A 75 -1.69 -11.93 -8.07
CA ALA A 75 -2.61 -10.96 -7.50
C ALA A 75 -1.87 -9.72 -6.98
N TYR A 76 -0.74 -9.92 -6.28
CA TYR A 76 0.14 -8.84 -5.83
C TYR A 76 0.62 -7.96 -6.98
N VAL A 77 1.15 -8.56 -8.05
CA VAL A 77 1.61 -7.81 -9.24
C VAL A 77 0.46 -7.07 -9.92
N ILE A 78 -0.71 -7.71 -10.02
CA ILE A 78 -1.92 -7.07 -10.55
C ILE A 78 -2.29 -5.85 -9.69
N GLY A 79 -2.28 -5.96 -8.37
CA GLY A 79 -2.59 -4.84 -7.46
C GLY A 79 -1.71 -3.62 -7.72
N TRP A 80 -0.39 -3.81 -7.83
CA TRP A 80 0.57 -2.74 -8.09
C TRP A 80 0.38 -2.06 -9.45
N THR A 81 -0.16 -2.75 -10.45
CA THR A 81 -0.36 -2.22 -11.81
C THR A 81 -1.78 -1.72 -12.03
N ALA A 82 -2.78 -2.35 -11.43
CA ALA A 82 -4.18 -2.02 -11.63
C ALA A 82 -4.55 -0.66 -11.03
N PHE A 83 -4.08 -0.35 -9.82
CA PHE A 83 -4.41 0.91 -9.16
C PHE A 83 -3.97 2.14 -9.96
N PRO A 84 -2.72 2.28 -10.44
CA PRO A 84 -2.33 3.36 -11.33
C PRO A 84 -3.24 3.53 -12.55
N LEU A 85 -3.63 2.42 -13.19
CA LEU A 85 -4.49 2.43 -14.37
C LEU A 85 -5.91 2.90 -14.05
N VAL A 86 -6.50 2.41 -12.95
CA VAL A 86 -7.86 2.77 -12.52
C VAL A 86 -7.92 4.24 -12.07
N ILE A 87 -6.86 4.75 -11.44
CA ILE A 87 -6.85 6.10 -10.90
C ILE A 87 -6.60 7.18 -11.98
N LEU A 88 -5.99 6.83 -13.11
CA LEU A 88 -5.73 7.78 -14.20
C LEU A 88 -7.03 8.46 -14.71
N PRO A 89 -8.10 7.74 -15.10
CA PRO A 89 -9.34 8.40 -15.49
C PRO A 89 -9.98 9.19 -14.35
N VAL A 90 -9.83 8.78 -13.10
CA VAL A 90 -10.34 9.53 -11.94
C VAL A 90 -9.63 10.87 -11.81
N THR A 91 -8.30 10.91 -11.95
CA THR A 91 -7.53 12.17 -11.91
C THR A 91 -7.90 13.10 -13.08
N ARG A 92 -8.25 12.56 -14.26
CA ARG A 92 -8.79 13.34 -15.40
C ARG A 92 -10.13 13.99 -15.05
N ILE A 93 -11.07 13.23 -14.50
CA ILE A 93 -12.38 13.75 -14.08
C ILE A 93 -12.22 14.84 -13.03
N LEU A 94 -11.25 14.70 -12.14
CA LEU A 94 -10.94 15.71 -11.11
C LEU A 94 -10.14 16.92 -11.64
N GLY A 95 -9.74 16.93 -12.91
CA GLY A 95 -8.87 17.97 -13.49
C GLY A 95 -7.46 17.99 -12.89
N ARG A 96 -6.95 16.82 -12.50
CA ARG A 96 -5.65 16.62 -11.83
C ARG A 96 -4.73 15.64 -12.54
N GLU A 97 -4.96 15.37 -13.82
CA GLU A 97 -4.18 14.41 -14.61
C GLU A 97 -2.68 14.74 -14.61
N SER A 98 -2.30 16.02 -14.64
CA SER A 98 -0.89 16.44 -14.60
C SER A 98 -0.15 16.03 -13.32
N LEU A 99 -0.87 15.74 -12.23
CA LEU A 99 -0.33 15.31 -10.94
C LEU A 99 -0.38 13.78 -10.75
N TRP A 100 -0.90 13.04 -11.73
CA TRP A 100 -1.06 11.60 -11.63
C TRP A 100 0.26 10.86 -11.43
N LEU A 101 1.33 11.21 -12.18
CA LEU A 101 2.64 10.59 -12.01
C LEU A 101 3.18 10.80 -10.60
N ASP A 102 3.15 12.03 -10.10
CA ASP A 102 3.62 12.36 -8.76
C ASP A 102 2.81 11.64 -7.67
N PHE A 103 1.50 11.53 -7.88
CA PHE A 103 0.64 10.79 -6.96
C PHE A 103 1.03 9.31 -6.89
N ILE A 104 1.23 8.64 -8.03
CA ILE A 104 1.61 7.22 -8.05
C ILE A 104 3.01 7.01 -7.46
N ILE A 105 3.97 7.93 -7.70
CA ILE A 105 5.30 7.85 -7.08
C ILE A 105 5.19 7.83 -5.56
N VAL A 106 4.47 8.79 -4.99
CA VAL A 106 4.30 8.90 -3.53
C VAL A 106 3.51 7.71 -2.99
N TYR A 107 2.43 7.32 -3.66
CA TYR A 107 1.60 6.17 -3.31
C TYR A 107 2.44 4.87 -3.25
N ASN A 108 3.20 4.57 -4.30
CA ASN A 108 4.02 3.36 -4.34
C ASN A 108 5.01 3.27 -3.17
N TRP A 109 5.72 4.34 -2.87
CA TRP A 109 6.66 4.35 -1.74
C TRP A 109 5.96 4.29 -0.38
N SER A 110 4.76 4.85 -0.26
CA SER A 110 3.98 4.76 0.97
C SER A 110 3.53 3.34 1.30
N GLN A 111 3.28 2.50 0.29
CA GLN A 111 2.92 1.10 0.47
C GLN A 111 3.99 0.32 1.25
N VAL A 112 5.28 0.61 1.08
CA VAL A 112 6.36 -0.04 1.83
C VAL A 112 6.17 0.16 3.34
N LEU A 113 5.82 1.39 3.76
CA LEU A 113 5.56 1.68 5.17
C LEU A 113 4.28 1.02 5.67
N GLN A 114 3.25 0.96 4.84
CA GLN A 114 1.97 0.34 5.19
C GLN A 114 2.13 -1.16 5.42
N TYR A 115 2.79 -1.89 4.50
CA TYR A 115 3.12 -3.30 4.69
C TYR A 115 3.98 -3.50 5.95
N GLY A 116 4.98 -2.65 6.17
CA GLY A 116 5.83 -2.71 7.36
C GLY A 116 5.04 -2.47 8.66
N ALA A 117 4.12 -1.52 8.66
CA ALA A 117 3.28 -1.21 9.83
C ALA A 117 2.31 -2.34 10.15
N ILE A 118 1.63 -2.89 9.15
CA ILE A 118 0.72 -4.04 9.33
C ILE A 118 1.51 -5.24 9.86
N LEU A 119 2.66 -5.55 9.26
CA LEU A 119 3.51 -6.66 9.72
C LEU A 119 3.96 -6.47 11.17
N ALA A 120 4.39 -5.25 11.56
CA ALA A 120 4.79 -4.95 12.92
C ALA A 120 3.64 -5.14 13.93
N ILE A 121 2.42 -4.71 13.59
CA ILE A 121 1.24 -4.87 14.45
C ILE A 121 0.87 -6.34 14.60
N ILE A 122 0.91 -7.12 13.52
CA ILE A 122 0.67 -8.56 13.57
C ILE A 122 1.75 -9.24 14.40
N ALA A 123 3.02 -8.89 14.24
CA ALA A 123 4.10 -9.45 15.06
C ALA A 123 3.90 -9.16 16.55
N VAL A 124 3.48 -7.94 16.92
CA VAL A 124 3.11 -7.62 18.32
C VAL A 124 1.92 -8.44 18.80
N SER A 125 0.92 -8.65 17.96
CA SER A 125 -0.26 -9.46 18.31
C SER A 125 0.11 -10.93 18.54
N LEU A 126 0.98 -11.49 17.70
CA LEU A 126 1.41 -12.91 17.81
C LEU A 126 2.42 -13.14 18.94
N SER A 127 3.19 -12.12 19.34
CA SER A 127 4.18 -12.24 20.43
C SER A 127 3.55 -12.38 21.83
N GLY A 128 2.23 -12.20 21.95
CA GLY A 128 1.54 -12.19 23.25
C GLY A 128 1.78 -10.93 24.09
N LEU A 129 2.50 -9.93 23.55
CA LEU A 129 2.72 -8.65 24.25
C LEU A 129 1.44 -7.82 24.35
N ALA A 130 0.51 -8.00 23.42
CA ALA A 130 -0.80 -7.34 23.46
C ALA A 130 -1.84 -8.23 24.14
N PRO A 131 -2.62 -7.72 25.12
CA PRO A 131 -3.74 -8.44 25.67
C PRO A 131 -4.72 -8.92 24.59
N PRO A 132 -5.32 -10.13 24.68
CA PRO A 132 -6.22 -10.67 23.66
C PRO A 132 -7.36 -9.72 23.27
N VAL A 133 -7.88 -8.96 24.24
CA VAL A 133 -8.94 -7.96 24.04
C VAL A 133 -8.51 -6.84 23.10
N LEU A 134 -7.22 -6.51 23.05
CA LEU A 134 -6.70 -5.41 22.22
C LEU A 134 -6.24 -5.86 20.83
N GLN A 135 -5.98 -7.16 20.63
CA GLN A 135 -5.39 -7.65 19.38
C GLN A 135 -6.25 -7.32 18.15
N GLY A 136 -7.56 -7.59 18.21
CA GLY A 136 -8.49 -7.24 17.14
C GLY A 136 -8.60 -5.72 16.94
N GLY A 137 -8.67 -4.96 18.04
CA GLY A 137 -8.74 -3.50 18.00
C GLY A 137 -7.50 -2.85 17.38
N LEU A 138 -6.31 -3.36 17.67
CA LEU A 138 -5.05 -2.86 17.10
C LEU A 138 -5.01 -2.99 15.57
N LEU A 139 -5.48 -4.12 15.04
CA LEU A 139 -5.52 -4.35 13.60
C LEU A 139 -6.51 -3.39 12.91
N TYR A 140 -7.70 -3.19 13.49
CA TYR A 140 -8.66 -2.20 12.96
C TYR A 140 -8.10 -0.78 12.98
N LEU A 141 -7.44 -0.39 14.07
CA LEU A 141 -6.78 0.92 14.16
C LEU A 141 -5.67 1.07 13.13
N ALA A 142 -4.92 0.00 12.85
CA ALA A 142 -3.91 0.01 11.79
C ALA A 142 -4.52 0.27 10.42
N TYR A 143 -5.59 -0.44 10.06
CA TYR A 143 -6.27 -0.19 8.78
C TYR A 143 -6.86 1.22 8.69
N LEU A 144 -7.45 1.74 9.77
CA LEU A 144 -7.91 3.12 9.80
C LEU A 144 -6.76 4.12 9.61
N ALA A 145 -5.62 3.87 10.23
CA ALA A 145 -4.43 4.70 10.05
C ALA A 145 -3.90 4.64 8.61
N VAL A 146 -3.89 3.46 7.98
CA VAL A 146 -3.53 3.28 6.57
C VAL A 146 -4.46 4.08 5.68
N PHE A 147 -5.79 3.97 5.83
CA PHE A 147 -6.75 4.71 5.03
C PHE A 147 -6.63 6.24 5.24
N ALA A 148 -6.41 6.68 6.49
CA ALA A 148 -6.18 8.09 6.79
C ALA A 148 -4.89 8.60 6.12
N TYR A 149 -3.84 7.79 6.12
CA TYR A 149 -2.58 8.09 5.47
C TYR A 149 -2.71 8.19 3.95
N GLU A 150 -3.38 7.23 3.30
CA GLU A 150 -3.67 7.27 1.86
C GLU A 150 -4.52 8.47 1.47
N GLY A 151 -5.59 8.73 2.22
CA GLY A 151 -6.44 9.90 2.02
C GLY A 151 -5.67 11.21 2.18
N PHE A 152 -4.76 11.28 3.15
CA PHE A 152 -3.87 12.44 3.31
C PHE A 152 -2.96 12.62 2.09
N ILE A 153 -2.31 11.55 1.61
CA ILE A 153 -1.45 11.57 0.41
C ILE A 153 -2.26 12.03 -0.80
N ALA A 154 -3.40 11.38 -1.08
CA ALA A 154 -4.26 11.74 -2.20
C ALA A 154 -4.64 13.22 -2.17
N ARG A 155 -5.06 13.71 -0.99
CA ARG A 155 -5.43 15.11 -0.79
C ARG A 155 -4.30 16.08 -1.09
N ILE A 156 -3.11 15.84 -0.53
CA ILE A 156 -2.02 16.83 -0.62
C ILE A 156 -1.31 16.81 -1.97
N VAL A 157 -1.14 15.62 -2.58
CA VAL A 157 -0.45 15.48 -3.86
C VAL A 157 -1.36 15.94 -5.01
N LEU A 158 -2.61 15.47 -5.04
CA LEU A 158 -3.57 15.85 -6.09
C LEU A 158 -4.23 17.21 -5.84
N ASN A 159 -4.01 17.81 -4.68
CA ASN A 159 -4.64 19.08 -4.29
C ASN A 159 -6.17 19.06 -4.47
N ILE A 160 -6.84 18.05 -3.87
CA ILE A 160 -8.27 17.79 -3.95
C ILE A 160 -8.96 17.94 -2.58
N SER A 161 -10.28 17.93 -2.55
CA SER A 161 -11.07 17.95 -1.31
C SER A 161 -10.97 16.63 -0.53
N TRP A 162 -11.27 16.64 0.77
CA TRP A 162 -11.32 15.42 1.58
C TRP A 162 -12.32 14.37 1.07
N PRO A 163 -13.55 14.73 0.63
CA PRO A 163 -14.44 13.75 0.02
C PRO A 163 -13.88 13.09 -1.23
N ALA A 164 -13.22 13.87 -2.11
CA ALA A 164 -12.57 13.31 -3.29
C ALA A 164 -11.38 12.38 -2.93
N ALA A 165 -10.59 12.74 -1.92
CA ALA A 165 -9.54 11.87 -1.41
C ALA A 165 -10.11 10.56 -0.82
N GLY A 166 -11.20 10.65 -0.07
CA GLY A 166 -11.91 9.47 0.46
C GLY A 166 -12.44 8.55 -0.63
N MET A 167 -12.92 9.11 -1.75
CA MET A 167 -13.33 8.31 -2.92
C MET A 167 -12.14 7.55 -3.54
N ILE A 168 -10.95 8.15 -3.60
CA ILE A 168 -9.75 7.48 -4.09
C ILE A 168 -9.38 6.31 -3.18
N VAL A 169 -9.39 6.50 -1.86
CA VAL A 169 -9.17 5.43 -0.88
C VAL A 169 -10.21 4.32 -1.01
N LEU A 170 -11.47 4.67 -1.22
CA LEU A 170 -12.53 3.69 -1.42
C LEU A 170 -12.30 2.87 -2.70
N ILE A 171 -11.89 3.51 -3.79
CA ILE A 171 -11.56 2.84 -5.05
C ILE A 171 -10.40 1.86 -4.83
N ASP A 172 -9.34 2.27 -4.14
CA ASP A 172 -8.20 1.42 -3.81
C ASP A 172 -8.63 0.20 -2.97
N PHE A 173 -9.39 0.45 -1.91
CA PHE A 173 -9.92 -0.61 -1.05
C PHE A 173 -10.79 -1.61 -1.82
N VAL A 174 -11.74 -1.14 -2.65
CA VAL A 174 -12.62 -2.01 -3.44
C VAL A 174 -11.81 -2.81 -4.47
N LEU A 175 -10.86 -2.16 -5.15
CA LEU A 175 -9.98 -2.82 -6.11
C LEU A 175 -9.14 -3.92 -5.44
N GLY A 176 -8.52 -3.61 -4.31
CA GLY A 176 -7.76 -4.58 -3.52
C GLY A 176 -8.62 -5.76 -3.07
N ARG A 177 -9.85 -5.50 -2.58
CA ARG A 177 -10.78 -6.57 -2.18
C ARG A 177 -11.22 -7.44 -3.36
N LEU A 178 -11.50 -6.85 -4.52
CA LEU A 178 -11.85 -7.61 -5.73
C LEU A 178 -10.70 -8.54 -6.16
N ILE A 179 -9.46 -8.03 -6.17
CA ILE A 179 -8.28 -8.83 -6.51
C ILE A 179 -8.10 -9.97 -5.49
N SER A 180 -8.18 -9.67 -4.19
CA SER A 180 -8.03 -10.66 -3.11
C SER A 180 -9.09 -11.76 -3.17
N VAL A 181 -10.37 -11.41 -3.28
CA VAL A 181 -11.47 -12.40 -3.38
C VAL A 181 -11.31 -13.27 -4.64
N THR A 182 -10.85 -12.68 -5.76
CA THR A 182 -10.60 -13.45 -6.97
C THR A 182 -9.44 -14.43 -6.77
N ALA A 183 -8.34 -13.99 -6.14
CA ALA A 183 -7.22 -14.87 -5.82
C ALA A 183 -7.64 -16.01 -4.88
N GLU A 184 -8.36 -15.69 -3.78
CA GLU A 184 -8.88 -16.66 -2.82
C GLU A 184 -9.79 -17.72 -3.50
N SER A 185 -10.51 -17.37 -4.56
CA SER A 185 -11.37 -18.31 -5.31
C SER A 185 -10.60 -19.27 -6.21
N LEU A 186 -9.31 -19.04 -6.40
CA LEU A 186 -8.45 -19.81 -7.30
C LEU A 186 -7.56 -20.83 -6.58
N HIS A 187 -7.58 -20.86 -5.24
CA HIS A 187 -6.80 -21.84 -4.43
C HIS A 187 -7.60 -22.58 -3.35
#